data_e1c64496332b314e0e3e3e4a7aaa76d2
#
_entry.id   e1c64496332b314e0e3e3e4a7aaa76d2
#
_cell.length_a   1.000
_cell.length_b   1.000
_cell.length_c   1.000
_cell.angle_alpha   90.00
_cell.angle_beta   90.00
_cell.angle_gamma   90.00
#
_symmetry.space_group_name_H-M   'P 1'
#
loop_
_entity.id
_entity.type
_entity.pdbx_description
1 polymer ?
#
loop_
_entity_poly.entity_id
_entity_poly.type
_entity_poly.pdbx_seq_one_letter_code
_entity_poly.pdbx_strand_id
1 'polypeptide(L)'
;MKQPILFLAALAFAGAARAHDYPTVDRVEYVVECMKANGGEHQYLYKCSCVIDAIAKQMSYDEYVEASAVARYQGMGGERMGVFRDADSAKDMAKKYRGVLAGARKECGVAK
;
A
#
# COMPACT_ATOMS: atom_id res chain seq x y z
N MET A 1 -28.40 -51.13 -21.37
CA MET A 1 -28.78 -49.77 -20.95
C MET A 1 -27.52 -49.07 -20.45
N LYS A 2 -27.04 -48.13 -21.24
CA LYS A 2 -25.78 -47.42 -20.98
C LYS A 2 -26.13 -46.06 -20.39
N GLN A 3 -25.81 -45.87 -19.12
CA GLN A 3 -25.89 -44.51 -18.51
C GLN A 3 -24.61 -43.77 -18.81
N PRO A 4 -24.66 -42.58 -19.39
CA PRO A 4 -23.50 -41.74 -19.49
C PRO A 4 -23.23 -41.08 -18.14
N ILE A 5 -22.07 -41.34 -17.61
CA ILE A 5 -21.52 -40.66 -16.42
C ILE A 5 -21.14 -39.25 -16.85
N LEU A 6 -21.94 -38.27 -16.46
CA LEU A 6 -21.61 -36.87 -16.59
C LEU A 6 -20.58 -36.52 -15.51
N PHE A 7 -19.31 -36.45 -15.90
CA PHE A 7 -18.27 -35.83 -15.12
C PHE A 7 -18.49 -34.30 -15.14
N LEU A 8 -19.10 -33.81 -14.10
CA LEU A 8 -19.10 -32.38 -13.83
C LEU A 8 -17.71 -32.00 -13.34
N ALA A 9 -16.88 -31.51 -14.26
CA ALA A 9 -15.62 -30.86 -13.92
C ALA A 9 -15.95 -29.53 -13.23
N ALA A 10 -15.94 -29.52 -11.92
CA ALA A 10 -15.94 -28.30 -11.13
C ALA A 10 -14.61 -27.60 -11.34
N LEU A 11 -14.57 -26.66 -12.29
CA LEU A 11 -13.47 -25.70 -12.36
C LEU A 11 -13.53 -24.83 -11.09
N ALA A 12 -12.71 -25.19 -10.13
CA ALA A 12 -12.40 -24.31 -9.02
C ALA A 12 -11.63 -23.11 -9.58
N PHE A 13 -12.34 -22.00 -9.79
CA PHE A 13 -11.71 -20.70 -9.97
C PHE A 13 -11.05 -20.36 -8.63
N ALA A 14 -9.80 -20.79 -8.47
CA ALA A 14 -8.90 -20.22 -7.50
C ALA A 14 -8.65 -18.79 -7.93
N GLY A 15 -9.46 -17.87 -7.42
CA GLY A 15 -9.22 -16.44 -7.55
C GLY A 15 -7.87 -16.18 -6.94
N ALA A 16 -6.84 -16.03 -7.76
CA ALA A 16 -5.55 -15.56 -7.31
C ALA A 16 -5.77 -14.20 -6.68
N ALA A 17 -5.75 -14.12 -5.36
CA ALA A 17 -5.66 -12.87 -4.64
C ALA A 17 -4.36 -12.21 -5.11
N ARG A 18 -4.48 -11.25 -6.03
CA ARG A 18 -3.33 -10.48 -6.49
C ARG A 18 -2.94 -9.54 -5.37
N ALA A 19 -2.08 -10.00 -4.48
CA ALA A 19 -1.27 -9.11 -3.70
C ALA A 19 -0.40 -8.33 -4.67
N HIS A 20 -0.53 -7.02 -4.70
CA HIS A 20 0.32 -6.18 -5.52
C HIS A 20 1.78 -6.40 -5.08
N ASP A 21 2.61 -6.82 -6.02
CA ASP A 21 3.97 -7.27 -5.70
C ASP A 21 4.91 -6.08 -5.58
N TYR A 22 5.08 -5.60 -4.35
CA TYR A 22 6.05 -4.56 -4.03
C TYR A 22 7.44 -5.19 -3.88
N PRO A 23 8.49 -4.58 -4.44
CA PRO A 23 9.85 -5.03 -4.21
C PRO A 23 10.18 -5.13 -2.72
N THR A 24 10.94 -6.17 -2.34
CA THR A 24 11.30 -6.38 -0.94
C THR A 24 12.05 -5.19 -0.34
N VAL A 25 12.93 -4.56 -1.12
CA VAL A 25 13.69 -3.40 -0.65
C VAL A 25 12.77 -2.25 -0.25
N ASP A 26 11.75 -1.96 -1.04
CA ASP A 26 10.79 -0.88 -0.74
C ASP A 26 9.96 -1.19 0.52
N ARG A 27 9.58 -2.45 0.71
CA ARG A 27 8.90 -2.89 1.94
C ARG A 27 9.79 -2.70 3.16
N VAL A 28 11.07 -3.09 3.06
CA VAL A 28 12.04 -2.94 4.15
C VAL A 28 12.31 -1.46 4.45
N GLU A 29 12.49 -0.63 3.44
CA GLU A 29 12.68 0.82 3.62
C GLU A 29 11.48 1.45 4.34
N TYR A 30 10.27 1.13 3.91
CA TYR A 30 9.06 1.60 4.58
C TYR A 30 9.03 1.19 6.07
N VAL A 31 9.32 -0.08 6.36
CA VAL A 31 9.32 -0.61 7.75
C VAL A 31 10.35 0.11 8.60
N VAL A 32 11.55 0.32 8.08
CA VAL A 32 12.62 1.03 8.81
C VAL A 32 12.24 2.48 9.11
N GLU A 33 11.69 3.20 8.15
CA GLU A 33 11.23 4.58 8.35
C GLU A 33 10.06 4.65 9.33
N CYS A 34 9.10 3.75 9.22
CA CYS A 34 7.96 3.66 10.12
C CYS A 34 8.40 3.34 11.56
N MET A 35 9.33 2.42 11.73
CA MET A 35 9.90 2.10 13.05
C MET A 35 10.57 3.34 13.69
N LYS A 36 11.39 4.04 12.91
CA LYS A 36 12.04 5.28 13.37
C LYS A 36 11.03 6.32 13.84
N ALA A 37 9.95 6.51 13.09
CA ALA A 37 8.89 7.46 13.44
C ALA A 37 8.15 7.08 14.72
N ASN A 38 8.18 5.82 15.13
CA ASN A 38 7.45 5.27 16.27
C ASN A 38 8.37 4.81 17.43
N GLY A 39 9.57 5.36 17.52
CA GLY A 39 10.49 5.12 18.63
C GLY A 39 11.45 3.93 18.48
N GLY A 40 11.40 3.20 17.38
CA GLY A 40 12.35 2.14 17.05
C GLY A 40 12.18 0.84 17.84
N GLU A 41 11.12 0.67 18.62
CA GLU A 41 10.89 -0.53 19.41
C GLU A 41 10.59 -1.74 18.51
N HIS A 42 11.05 -2.91 18.93
CA HIS A 42 10.93 -4.15 18.15
C HIS A 42 9.50 -4.52 17.76
N GLN A 43 8.51 -4.22 18.59
CA GLN A 43 7.10 -4.45 18.27
C GLN A 43 6.65 -3.74 16.97
N TYR A 44 7.27 -2.61 16.62
CA TYR A 44 6.97 -1.88 15.40
C TYR A 44 7.49 -2.55 14.13
N LEU A 45 8.43 -3.49 14.24
CA LEU A 45 8.78 -4.34 13.10
C LEU A 45 7.55 -5.05 12.53
N TYR A 46 6.73 -5.62 13.40
CA TYR A 46 5.51 -6.33 13.00
C TYR A 46 4.38 -5.37 12.61
N LYS A 47 4.17 -4.32 13.38
CA LYS A 47 3.13 -3.33 13.12
C LYS A 47 3.37 -2.59 11.80
N CYS A 48 4.58 -2.14 11.55
CA CYS A 48 4.94 -1.44 10.32
C CYS A 48 4.94 -2.38 9.09
N SER A 49 5.31 -3.65 9.27
CA SER A 49 5.15 -4.67 8.23
C SER A 49 3.67 -4.89 7.87
N CYS A 50 2.80 -4.94 8.87
CA CYS A 50 1.35 -4.97 8.67
C CYS A 50 0.86 -3.78 7.83
N VAL A 51 1.35 -2.58 8.10
CA VAL A 51 0.94 -1.36 7.38
C VAL A 51 1.28 -1.44 5.90
N ILE A 52 2.53 -1.76 5.55
CA ILE A 52 2.91 -1.85 4.13
C ILE A 52 2.19 -2.98 3.40
N ASP A 53 1.92 -4.09 4.06
CA ASP A 53 1.13 -5.17 3.49
C ASP A 53 -0.33 -4.75 3.25
N ALA A 54 -0.93 -4.00 4.17
CA ALA A 54 -2.28 -3.45 4.01
C ALA A 54 -2.35 -2.43 2.86
N ILE A 55 -1.34 -1.58 2.70
CA ILE A 55 -1.23 -0.67 1.56
C ILE A 55 -1.13 -1.45 0.25
N ALA A 56 -0.29 -2.48 0.19
CA ALA A 56 -0.07 -3.31 -0.99
C ALA A 56 -1.33 -4.06 -1.45
N LYS A 57 -2.28 -4.30 -0.57
CA LYS A 57 -3.59 -4.87 -0.92
C LYS A 57 -4.51 -3.89 -1.64
N GLN A 58 -4.33 -2.59 -1.43
CA GLN A 58 -5.24 -1.55 -1.89
C GLN A 58 -4.69 -0.71 -3.04
N MET A 59 -3.37 -0.67 -3.22
CA MET A 59 -2.70 0.12 -4.25
C MET A 59 -1.71 -0.74 -5.02
N SER A 60 -1.65 -0.57 -6.34
CA SER A 60 -0.56 -1.14 -7.12
C SER A 60 0.78 -0.52 -6.72
N TYR A 61 1.87 -1.19 -7.03
CA TYR A 61 3.21 -0.65 -6.74
C TYR A 61 3.45 0.69 -7.45
N ASP A 62 3.06 0.80 -8.71
CA ASP A 62 3.20 2.05 -9.47
C ASP A 62 2.40 3.20 -8.86
N GLU A 63 1.15 2.95 -8.48
CA GLU A 63 0.33 3.93 -7.76
C GLU A 63 0.98 4.34 -6.43
N TYR A 64 1.50 3.38 -5.68
CA TYR A 64 2.17 3.64 -4.40
C TYR A 64 3.40 4.53 -4.57
N VAL A 65 4.28 4.21 -5.52
CA VAL A 65 5.50 4.98 -5.78
C VAL A 65 5.15 6.42 -6.14
N GLU A 66 4.23 6.60 -7.07
CA GLU A 66 3.83 7.92 -7.54
C GLU A 66 3.10 8.71 -6.45
N ALA A 67 2.10 8.13 -5.82
CA ALA A 67 1.29 8.82 -4.82
C ALA A 67 2.07 9.12 -3.52
N SER A 68 2.94 8.23 -3.08
CA SER A 68 3.78 8.46 -1.91
C SER A 68 4.83 9.54 -2.16
N ALA A 69 5.41 9.60 -3.36
CA ALA A 69 6.33 10.66 -3.76
C ALA A 69 5.61 12.03 -3.79
N VAL A 70 4.44 12.11 -4.42
CA VAL A 70 3.63 13.33 -4.45
C VAL A 70 3.27 13.79 -3.03
N ALA A 71 2.83 12.90 -2.17
CA ALA A 71 2.49 13.22 -0.78
C ALA A 71 3.70 13.76 0.00
N ARG A 72 4.89 13.23 -0.27
CA ARG A 72 6.15 13.72 0.32
C ARG A 72 6.48 15.12 -0.17
N TYR A 73 6.37 15.38 -1.47
CA TYR A 73 6.63 16.71 -2.05
C TYR A 73 5.62 17.75 -1.59
N GLN A 74 4.38 17.39 -1.35
CA GLN A 74 3.37 18.32 -0.81
C GLN A 74 3.71 18.83 0.60
N GLY A 75 4.49 18.07 1.38
CA GLY A 75 5.01 18.48 2.67
C GLY A 75 6.23 19.39 2.60
N MET A 76 6.84 19.56 1.41
CA MET A 76 8.01 20.40 1.21
C MET A 76 7.61 21.83 0.82
N GLY A 77 8.28 22.82 1.44
CA GLY A 77 8.13 24.24 1.07
C GLY A 77 8.95 24.59 -0.17
N GLY A 78 8.63 25.75 -0.77
CA GLY A 78 9.38 26.35 -1.87
C GLY A 78 8.59 26.41 -3.18
N GLU A 79 8.94 27.37 -4.04
CA GLU A 79 8.22 27.66 -5.29
C GLU A 79 8.35 26.51 -6.31
N ARG A 80 9.50 25.85 -6.37
CA ARG A 80 9.75 24.73 -7.29
C ARG A 80 8.88 23.52 -7.04
N MET A 81 8.41 23.35 -5.81
CA MET A 81 7.50 22.25 -5.43
C MET A 81 6.02 22.59 -5.65
N GLY A 82 5.70 23.86 -5.95
CA GLY A 82 4.34 24.30 -6.20
C GLY A 82 3.65 23.56 -7.33
N VAL A 83 4.37 23.19 -8.40
CA VAL A 83 3.84 22.43 -9.53
C VAL A 83 3.33 21.06 -9.08
N PHE A 84 4.06 20.35 -8.21
CA PHE A 84 3.67 19.06 -7.67
C PHE A 84 2.63 19.19 -6.55
N ARG A 85 2.68 20.27 -5.77
CA ARG A 85 1.76 20.52 -4.66
C ARG A 85 0.37 20.96 -5.13
N ASP A 86 0.30 21.81 -6.15
CA ASP A 86 -0.91 22.55 -6.50
C ASP A 86 -1.70 21.96 -7.69
N ALA A 87 -1.14 21.02 -8.44
CA ALA A 87 -1.85 20.30 -9.50
C ALA A 87 -2.98 19.46 -8.91
N ASP A 88 -4.18 19.52 -9.50
CA ASP A 88 -5.37 18.79 -9.00
C ASP A 88 -5.15 17.28 -8.98
N SER A 89 -4.53 16.71 -10.01
CA SER A 89 -4.18 15.28 -10.07
C SER A 89 -3.23 14.88 -8.93
N ALA A 90 -2.24 15.72 -8.60
CA ALA A 90 -1.32 15.50 -7.50
C ALA A 90 -2.03 15.54 -6.14
N LYS A 91 -2.96 16.48 -5.96
CA LYS A 91 -3.78 16.56 -4.74
C LYS A 91 -4.63 15.30 -4.56
N ASP A 92 -5.27 14.82 -5.62
CA ASP A 92 -6.11 13.63 -5.57
C ASP A 92 -5.31 12.36 -5.26
N MET A 93 -4.14 12.22 -5.87
CA MET A 93 -3.23 11.10 -5.60
C MET A 93 -2.75 11.10 -4.16
N ALA A 94 -2.31 12.25 -3.67
CA ALA A 94 -1.86 12.40 -2.29
C ALA A 94 -2.99 12.14 -1.29
N LYS A 95 -4.21 12.61 -1.58
CA LYS A 95 -5.40 12.36 -0.76
C LYS A 95 -5.73 10.86 -0.70
N LYS A 96 -5.71 10.17 -1.84
CA LYS A 96 -5.93 8.72 -1.91
C LYS A 96 -4.90 7.97 -1.06
N TYR A 97 -3.63 8.28 -1.24
CA TYR A 97 -2.54 7.65 -0.49
C TYR A 97 -2.67 7.88 1.02
N ARG A 98 -2.93 9.12 1.44
CA ARG A 98 -3.11 9.44 2.86
C ARG A 98 -4.29 8.70 3.47
N GLY A 99 -5.39 8.55 2.73
CA GLY A 99 -6.55 7.79 3.17
C GLY A 99 -6.24 6.30 3.35
N VAL A 100 -5.56 5.69 2.38
CA VAL A 100 -5.12 4.29 2.45
C VAL A 100 -4.14 4.09 3.61
N LEU A 101 -3.17 4.99 3.75
CA LEU A 101 -2.17 4.96 4.83
C LEU A 101 -2.82 5.10 6.22
N ALA A 102 -3.74 6.04 6.39
CA ALA A 102 -4.44 6.23 7.66
C ALA A 102 -5.26 5.00 8.05
N GLY A 103 -5.97 4.40 7.11
CA GLY A 103 -6.71 3.16 7.33
C GLY A 103 -5.81 1.99 7.70
N ALA A 104 -4.70 1.83 6.99
CA ALA A 104 -3.71 0.79 7.25
C ALA A 104 -3.06 0.95 8.63
N ARG A 105 -2.68 2.16 9.00
CA ARG A 105 -2.14 2.46 10.34
C ARG A 105 -3.13 2.15 11.44
N LYS A 106 -4.39 2.54 11.27
CA LYS A 106 -5.45 2.24 12.23
C LYS A 106 -5.65 0.73 12.39
N GLU A 107 -5.70 -0.01 11.30
CA GLU A 107 -5.83 -1.47 11.30
C GLU A 107 -4.66 -2.15 12.01
N CYS A 108 -3.45 -1.67 11.81
CA CYS A 108 -2.22 -2.26 12.34
C CYS A 108 -1.77 -1.70 13.70
N GLY A 109 -2.48 -0.74 14.27
CA GLY A 109 -2.15 -0.14 15.57
C GLY A 109 -0.90 0.74 15.56
N VAL A 110 -0.72 1.53 14.51
CA VAL A 110 0.40 2.47 14.34
C VAL A 110 -0.12 3.90 14.35
N ALA A 111 0.45 4.76 15.20
CA ALA A 111 0.03 6.16 15.33
C ALA A 111 0.68 7.09 14.28
N LYS A 112 1.92 6.78 13.85
CA LYS A 112 2.71 7.64 12.95
C LYS A 112 3.22 6.91 11.73
#